data_d80e871242515c341aefd211f8843794
#
_entry.id   d80e871242515c341aefd211f8843794
#
_cell.length_a   1.000
_cell.length_b   1.000
_cell.length_c   1.000
_cell.angle_alpha   90.00
_cell.angle_beta   90.00
_cell.angle_gamma   90.00
#
_symmetry.space_group_name_H-M   'P 1'
#
loop_
_entity.id
_entity.type
_entity.pdbx_description
1 polymer ?
#
loop_
_entity_poly.entity_id
_entity_poly.type
_entity_poly.pdbx_seq_one_letter_code
_entity_poly.pdbx_strand_id
1 'polypeptide(L)'
;HTEVCPGDVAAGALYDRGVYVYANGRMGPRNADPGDTAAALFRQRFPDLAPRRVLDLGCTVGNSTLAWVDAFPDAEVHGIDTCAPVLRYAHARAESLGRRVHYAQQNAERTNFPDGHFDVVMSCLFVHETSRKALSRILREAWRLLAPGGVMLHTETPPYGALPPFDAFMFDWDTRNNNEPFWAASHELDPRAECEAAGFPRDAVFEASPLSHYSTTQSKPKRVFKGGEVGGGWRWYVWGARKPG
;
A
#
# COMPACT_ATOMS: atom_id res chain seq x y z
N HIS A 1 -13.18 -9.95 -0.66
CA HIS A 1 -12.38 -10.34 -1.82
C HIS A 1 -13.05 -11.47 -2.57
N THR A 2 -13.11 -11.32 -3.88
CA THR A 2 -13.65 -12.31 -4.79
C THR A 2 -12.84 -13.58 -4.68
N GLU A 3 -13.49 -14.71 -4.40
CA GLU A 3 -12.93 -16.02 -4.66
C GLU A 3 -12.68 -16.11 -6.17
N VAL A 4 -11.48 -15.76 -6.57
CA VAL A 4 -11.09 -15.79 -7.98
C VAL A 4 -10.70 -17.21 -8.34
N CYS A 5 -11.40 -17.81 -9.30
CA CYS A 5 -11.04 -19.13 -9.79
C CYS A 5 -9.59 -19.13 -10.32
N PRO A 6 -8.78 -20.17 -10.05
CA PRO A 6 -7.37 -20.21 -10.45
C PRO A 6 -7.13 -19.98 -11.95
N GLY A 7 -8.10 -20.29 -12.80
CA GLY A 7 -8.04 -20.08 -14.25
C GLY A 7 -8.62 -18.75 -14.76
N ASP A 8 -9.08 -17.86 -13.89
CA ASP A 8 -9.68 -16.60 -14.32
C ASP A 8 -8.64 -15.64 -14.90
N VAL A 9 -8.60 -15.53 -16.20
CA VAL A 9 -7.68 -14.64 -16.93
C VAL A 9 -8.13 -13.18 -16.93
N ALA A 10 -9.38 -12.89 -16.58
CA ALA A 10 -9.94 -11.54 -16.57
C ALA A 10 -9.81 -10.86 -15.19
N ALA A 11 -9.59 -11.62 -14.12
CA ALA A 11 -9.61 -11.11 -12.76
C ALA A 11 -8.74 -9.86 -12.55
N GLY A 12 -7.50 -9.89 -13.04
CA GLY A 12 -6.57 -8.77 -12.90
C GLY A 12 -7.03 -7.52 -13.63
N ALA A 13 -7.52 -7.68 -14.87
CA ALA A 13 -8.02 -6.55 -15.67
C ALA A 13 -9.29 -5.94 -15.05
N LEU A 14 -10.19 -6.81 -14.55
CA LEU A 14 -11.42 -6.36 -13.87
C LEU A 14 -11.09 -5.62 -12.57
N TYR A 15 -10.14 -6.13 -11.79
CA TYR A 15 -9.68 -5.45 -10.57
C TYR A 15 -9.07 -4.08 -10.88
N ASP A 16 -8.09 -4.02 -11.81
CA ASP A 16 -7.40 -2.77 -12.15
C ASP A 16 -8.38 -1.72 -12.67
N ARG A 17 -9.33 -2.12 -13.53
CA ARG A 17 -10.36 -1.22 -14.05
C ARG A 17 -11.42 -0.88 -13.00
N GLY A 18 -11.79 -1.83 -12.16
CA GLY A 18 -12.72 -1.64 -11.04
C GLY A 18 -12.22 -0.59 -10.06
N VAL A 19 -10.96 -0.68 -9.65
CA VAL A 19 -10.31 0.30 -8.77
C VAL A 19 -10.31 1.70 -9.40
N TYR A 20 -10.02 1.81 -10.71
CA TYR A 20 -10.08 3.09 -11.41
C TYR A 20 -11.47 3.72 -11.37
N VAL A 21 -12.51 2.92 -11.61
CA VAL A 21 -13.90 3.38 -11.59
C VAL A 21 -14.34 3.71 -10.16
N TYR A 22 -14.06 2.84 -9.20
CA TYR A 22 -14.37 3.02 -7.78
C TYR A 22 -13.74 4.30 -7.22
N ALA A 23 -12.45 4.50 -7.46
CA ALA A 23 -11.74 5.71 -7.05
C ALA A 23 -12.06 6.94 -7.91
N ASN A 24 -12.98 6.82 -8.88
CA ASN A 24 -13.32 7.89 -9.81
C ASN A 24 -12.10 8.54 -10.49
N GLY A 25 -11.10 7.71 -10.84
CA GLY A 25 -9.83 8.13 -11.45
C GLY A 25 -8.88 8.92 -10.54
N ARG A 26 -9.21 9.10 -9.26
CA ARG A 26 -8.42 9.92 -8.31
C ARG A 26 -7.03 9.37 -8.00
N MET A 27 -6.82 8.06 -8.24
CA MET A 27 -5.51 7.42 -8.08
C MET A 27 -4.64 7.50 -9.34
N GLY A 28 -5.05 8.34 -10.33
CA GLY A 28 -4.35 8.48 -11.60
C GLY A 28 -4.65 7.36 -12.59
N PRO A 29 -4.19 7.49 -13.84
CA PRO A 29 -4.53 6.56 -14.93
C PRO A 29 -4.02 5.14 -14.74
N ARG A 30 -3.04 4.95 -13.86
CA ARG A 30 -2.44 3.64 -13.53
C ARG A 30 -2.80 3.16 -12.13
N ASN A 31 -3.69 3.86 -11.42
CA ASN A 31 -4.02 3.62 -10.01
C ASN A 31 -2.77 3.58 -9.07
N ALA A 32 -1.71 4.29 -9.44
CA ALA A 32 -0.40 4.20 -8.78
C ALA A 32 -0.22 5.19 -7.62
N ASP A 33 -1.14 6.13 -7.44
CA ASP A 33 -1.00 7.26 -6.50
C ASP A 33 -0.62 6.87 -5.06
N PRO A 34 -1.19 5.81 -4.43
CA PRO A 34 -0.75 5.42 -3.08
C PRO A 34 0.72 5.00 -3.07
N GLY A 35 1.17 4.26 -4.09
CA GLY A 35 2.57 3.85 -4.24
C GLY A 35 3.50 5.00 -4.54
N ASP A 36 3.12 5.90 -5.46
CA ASP A 36 3.88 7.11 -5.79
C ASP A 36 4.04 8.01 -4.56
N THR A 37 2.97 8.18 -3.79
CA THR A 37 2.97 8.98 -2.55
C THR A 37 3.86 8.35 -1.48
N ALA A 38 3.80 7.02 -1.30
CA ALA A 38 4.65 6.29 -0.37
C ALA A 38 6.13 6.41 -0.74
N ALA A 39 6.47 6.22 -2.00
CA ALA A 39 7.84 6.34 -2.50
C ALA A 39 8.41 7.76 -2.35
N ALA A 40 7.57 8.78 -2.62
CA ALA A 40 7.95 10.18 -2.42
C ALA A 40 8.20 10.50 -0.95
N LEU A 41 7.31 10.04 -0.04
CA LEU A 41 7.49 10.19 1.40
C LEU A 41 8.76 9.46 1.89
N PHE A 42 9.01 8.24 1.40
CA PHE A 42 10.20 7.48 1.75
C PHE A 42 11.47 8.25 1.41
N ARG A 43 11.59 8.79 0.20
CA ARG A 43 12.73 9.61 -0.22
C ARG A 43 12.93 10.85 0.64
N GLN A 44 11.82 11.51 1.01
CA GLN A 44 11.87 12.71 1.84
C GLN A 44 12.30 12.39 3.28
N ARG A 45 11.82 11.28 3.83
CA ARG A 45 12.06 10.92 5.23
C ARG A 45 13.39 10.23 5.45
N PHE A 46 13.86 9.48 4.48
CA PHE A 46 15.07 8.67 4.52
C PHE A 46 15.99 9.00 3.35
N PRO A 47 16.47 10.26 3.22
CA PRO A 47 17.24 10.72 2.06
C PRO A 47 18.56 9.96 1.87
N ASP A 48 19.10 9.39 2.96
CA ASP A 48 20.36 8.64 2.95
C ASP A 48 20.17 7.14 2.63
N LEU A 49 18.92 6.70 2.45
CA LEU A 49 18.63 5.31 2.10
C LEU A 49 18.36 5.16 0.60
N ALA A 50 19.24 4.43 -0.08
CA ALA A 50 19.04 3.96 -1.44
C ALA A 50 18.69 2.46 -1.39
N PRO A 51 17.38 2.08 -1.44
CA PRO A 51 16.99 0.70 -1.30
C PRO A 51 17.45 -0.11 -2.51
N ARG A 52 18.06 -1.26 -2.25
CA ARG A 52 18.47 -2.23 -3.28
C ARG A 52 17.43 -3.32 -3.48
N ARG A 53 16.66 -3.64 -2.44
CA ARG A 53 15.57 -4.64 -2.50
C ARG A 53 14.35 -4.12 -1.78
N VAL A 54 13.24 -4.14 -2.52
CA VAL A 54 11.92 -3.68 -2.06
C VAL A 54 10.93 -4.83 -2.18
N LEU A 55 10.12 -5.05 -1.15
CA LEU A 55 9.01 -6.00 -1.15
C LEU A 55 7.68 -5.29 -0.98
N ASP A 56 6.75 -5.57 -1.88
CA ASP A 56 5.34 -5.15 -1.81
C ASP A 56 4.46 -6.32 -1.36
N LEU A 57 3.82 -6.18 -0.20
CA LEU A 57 2.92 -7.16 0.40
C LEU A 57 1.48 -6.93 -0.07
N GLY A 58 0.83 -7.95 -0.62
CA GLY A 58 -0.52 -7.82 -1.16
C GLY A 58 -0.55 -6.96 -2.42
N CYS A 59 0.42 -7.16 -3.32
CA CYS A 59 0.66 -6.30 -4.48
C CYS A 59 -0.45 -6.31 -5.54
N THR A 60 -1.38 -7.25 -5.47
CA THR A 60 -2.49 -7.47 -6.43
C THR A 60 -2.03 -7.38 -7.90
N VAL A 61 -2.45 -6.36 -8.63
CA VAL A 61 -2.11 -6.11 -10.05
C VAL A 61 -0.86 -5.24 -10.25
N GLY A 62 -0.10 -4.98 -9.17
CA GLY A 62 1.18 -4.27 -9.21
C GLY A 62 1.07 -2.75 -9.33
N ASN A 63 -0.05 -2.13 -8.97
CA ASN A 63 -0.23 -0.69 -9.08
C ASN A 63 0.82 0.09 -8.28
N SER A 64 0.95 -0.23 -7.00
CA SER A 64 1.94 0.37 -6.09
C SER A 64 3.35 -0.15 -6.35
N THR A 65 3.48 -1.44 -6.69
CA THR A 65 4.77 -2.06 -7.02
C THR A 65 5.48 -1.32 -8.13
N LEU A 66 4.76 -1.00 -9.22
CA LEU A 66 5.32 -0.29 -10.37
C LEU A 66 5.73 1.16 -10.04
N ALA A 67 5.05 1.81 -9.11
CA ALA A 67 5.45 3.13 -8.61
C ALA A 67 6.83 3.08 -7.95
N TRP A 68 7.12 2.02 -7.19
CA TRP A 68 8.43 1.83 -6.57
C TRP A 68 9.52 1.46 -7.57
N VAL A 69 9.20 0.70 -8.63
CA VAL A 69 10.15 0.48 -9.75
C VAL A 69 10.50 1.80 -10.42
N ASP A 70 9.51 2.64 -10.71
CA ASP A 70 9.75 3.96 -11.34
C ASP A 70 10.51 4.91 -10.40
N ALA A 71 10.26 4.82 -9.09
CA ALA A 71 10.94 5.64 -8.10
C ALA A 71 12.39 5.21 -7.84
N PHE A 72 12.68 3.92 -7.85
CA PHE A 72 13.98 3.35 -7.52
C PHE A 72 14.44 2.38 -8.64
N PRO A 73 14.87 2.89 -9.80
CA PRO A 73 15.15 2.06 -10.98
C PRO A 73 16.29 1.06 -10.80
N ASP A 74 17.17 1.30 -9.83
CA ASP A 74 18.29 0.41 -9.51
C ASP A 74 17.92 -0.65 -8.45
N ALA A 75 16.72 -0.60 -7.90
CA ALA A 75 16.26 -1.55 -6.91
C ALA A 75 15.67 -2.82 -7.57
N GLU A 76 15.95 -3.96 -6.97
CA GLU A 76 15.22 -5.20 -7.22
C GLU A 76 13.89 -5.16 -6.48
N VAL A 77 12.77 -5.09 -7.23
CA VAL A 77 11.44 -4.97 -6.65
C VAL A 77 10.71 -6.31 -6.75
N HIS A 78 10.20 -6.76 -5.61
CA HIS A 78 9.38 -7.96 -5.46
C HIS A 78 7.94 -7.59 -5.11
N GLY A 79 6.98 -8.35 -5.65
CA GLY A 79 5.58 -8.26 -5.27
C GLY A 79 5.03 -9.62 -4.91
N ILE A 80 4.35 -9.74 -3.77
CA ILE A 80 3.68 -10.98 -3.39
C ILE A 80 2.20 -10.77 -3.17
N ASP A 81 1.43 -11.80 -3.54
CA ASP A 81 0.00 -11.88 -3.28
C ASP A 81 -0.41 -13.35 -3.17
N THR A 82 -1.54 -13.63 -2.56
CA THR A 82 -2.11 -14.97 -2.49
C THR A 82 -2.91 -15.35 -3.73
N CYS A 83 -3.31 -14.38 -4.54
CA CYS A 83 -4.17 -14.53 -5.71
C CYS A 83 -3.35 -14.68 -7.01
N ALA A 84 -3.11 -15.89 -7.45
CA ALA A 84 -2.33 -16.16 -8.68
C ALA A 84 -2.90 -15.49 -9.96
N PRO A 85 -4.22 -15.40 -10.20
CA PRO A 85 -4.75 -14.68 -11.36
C PRO A 85 -4.35 -13.23 -11.46
N VAL A 86 -4.38 -12.47 -10.34
CA VAL A 86 -3.98 -11.06 -10.36
C VAL A 86 -2.47 -10.90 -10.56
N LEU A 87 -1.66 -11.84 -10.02
CA LEU A 87 -0.21 -11.84 -10.23
C LEU A 87 0.18 -12.10 -11.69
N ARG A 88 -0.54 -12.98 -12.40
CA ARG A 88 -0.32 -13.18 -13.84
C ARG A 88 -0.59 -11.91 -14.64
N TYR A 89 -1.66 -11.20 -14.29
CA TYR A 89 -1.95 -9.90 -14.89
C TYR A 89 -0.87 -8.87 -14.53
N ALA A 90 -0.47 -8.79 -13.26
CA ALA A 90 0.59 -7.89 -12.80
C ALA A 90 1.90 -8.10 -13.58
N HIS A 91 2.28 -9.35 -13.80
CA HIS A 91 3.47 -9.71 -14.57
C HIS A 91 3.35 -9.24 -16.04
N ALA A 92 2.27 -9.62 -16.73
CA ALA A 92 2.03 -9.20 -18.11
C ALA A 92 1.98 -7.66 -18.26
N ARG A 93 1.37 -6.99 -17.26
CA ARG A 93 1.31 -5.53 -17.22
C ARG A 93 2.69 -4.90 -17.05
N ALA A 94 3.51 -5.41 -16.12
CA ALA A 94 4.87 -4.93 -15.93
C ALA A 94 5.70 -5.09 -17.20
N GLU A 95 5.65 -6.25 -17.86
CA GLU A 95 6.32 -6.50 -19.13
C GLU A 95 5.86 -5.54 -20.23
N SER A 96 4.55 -5.32 -20.36
CA SER A 96 3.99 -4.39 -21.35
C SER A 96 4.45 -2.95 -21.18
N LEU A 97 4.80 -2.58 -19.93
CA LEU A 97 5.34 -1.27 -19.58
C LEU A 97 6.87 -1.22 -19.58
N GLY A 98 7.54 -2.32 -19.95
CA GLY A 98 9.01 -2.41 -19.94
C GLY A 98 9.60 -2.34 -18.53
N ARG A 99 8.88 -2.82 -17.51
CA ARG A 99 9.30 -2.83 -16.11
C ARG A 99 9.60 -4.24 -15.65
N ARG A 100 10.63 -4.39 -14.81
CA ARG A 100 11.00 -5.66 -14.22
C ARG A 100 10.54 -5.71 -12.77
N VAL A 101 9.75 -6.74 -12.43
CA VAL A 101 9.28 -7.04 -11.07
C VAL A 101 9.33 -8.56 -10.86
N HIS A 102 9.72 -8.99 -9.67
CA HIS A 102 9.70 -10.39 -9.27
C HIS A 102 8.39 -10.69 -8.53
N TYR A 103 7.39 -11.16 -9.27
CA TYR A 103 6.10 -11.55 -8.67
C TYR A 103 6.12 -13.00 -8.20
N ALA A 104 5.58 -13.25 -6.99
CA ALA A 104 5.46 -14.59 -6.42
C ALA A 104 4.16 -14.77 -5.64
N GLN A 105 3.53 -15.94 -5.79
CA GLN A 105 2.37 -16.30 -4.98
C GLN A 105 2.82 -16.73 -3.59
N GLN A 106 2.63 -15.88 -2.58
CA GLN A 106 3.01 -16.14 -1.20
C GLN A 106 2.01 -15.51 -0.22
N ASN A 107 1.94 -16.07 0.99
CA ASN A 107 1.20 -15.48 2.11
C ASN A 107 2.13 -14.55 2.89
N ALA A 108 1.73 -13.29 3.06
CA ALA A 108 2.47 -12.27 3.79
C ALA A 108 2.63 -12.56 5.30
N GLU A 109 1.84 -13.47 5.87
CA GLU A 109 1.99 -13.91 7.26
C GLU A 109 3.26 -14.77 7.47
N ARG A 110 3.75 -15.39 6.41
CA ARG A 110 4.94 -16.24 6.42
C ARG A 110 5.42 -16.46 4.98
N THR A 111 6.51 -15.83 4.62
CA THR A 111 7.11 -15.94 3.29
C THR A 111 8.28 -16.93 3.27
N ASN A 112 8.77 -17.27 2.09
CA ASN A 112 9.95 -18.11 1.91
C ASN A 112 11.24 -17.30 1.69
N PHE A 113 11.20 -15.98 1.85
CA PHE A 113 12.40 -15.14 1.75
C PHE A 113 13.31 -15.29 2.98
N PRO A 114 14.64 -15.12 2.80
CA PRO A 114 15.59 -15.13 3.92
C PRO A 114 15.37 -13.98 4.91
N ASP A 115 15.87 -14.15 6.13
CA ASP A 115 15.93 -13.08 7.13
C ASP A 115 16.81 -11.93 6.62
N GLY A 116 16.43 -10.69 6.92
CA GLY A 116 17.23 -9.52 6.58
C GLY A 116 17.44 -9.29 5.08
N HIS A 117 16.53 -9.76 4.26
CA HIS A 117 16.69 -9.75 2.80
C HIS A 117 16.36 -8.41 2.16
N PHE A 118 15.40 -7.65 2.70
CA PHE A 118 14.87 -6.43 2.10
C PHE A 118 15.30 -5.17 2.84
N ASP A 119 15.59 -4.11 2.09
CA ASP A 119 15.83 -2.78 2.63
C ASP A 119 14.50 -2.06 2.91
N VAL A 120 13.47 -2.39 2.14
CA VAL A 120 12.10 -1.87 2.33
C VAL A 120 11.09 -2.99 2.21
N VAL A 121 10.17 -3.05 3.17
CA VAL A 121 8.94 -3.87 3.11
C VAL A 121 7.77 -2.91 3.16
N MET A 122 6.93 -2.91 2.13
CA MET A 122 5.83 -1.97 2.05
C MET A 122 4.51 -2.65 1.67
N SER A 123 3.41 -1.95 1.88
CA SER A 123 2.11 -2.30 1.31
C SER A 123 1.27 -1.06 1.05
N CYS A 124 0.32 -1.18 0.14
CA CYS A 124 -0.64 -0.12 -0.13
C CYS A 124 -2.05 -0.69 -0.16
N LEU A 125 -2.94 -0.14 0.66
CA LEU A 125 -4.34 -0.55 0.75
C LEU A 125 -4.49 -2.07 0.99
N PHE A 126 -3.69 -2.58 1.91
CA PHE A 126 -3.59 -4.01 2.23
C PHE A 126 -3.95 -4.33 3.68
N VAL A 127 -3.62 -3.44 4.63
CA VAL A 127 -3.84 -3.69 6.06
C VAL A 127 -5.31 -3.86 6.37
N HIS A 128 -6.17 -3.05 5.75
CA HIS A 128 -7.63 -3.14 5.93
C HIS A 128 -8.28 -4.41 5.37
N GLU A 129 -7.53 -5.18 4.59
CA GLU A 129 -7.94 -6.50 4.08
C GLU A 129 -7.57 -7.64 5.03
N THR A 130 -6.92 -7.33 6.14
CA THR A 130 -6.34 -8.33 7.05
C THR A 130 -7.01 -8.31 8.42
N SER A 131 -7.27 -9.50 8.98
CA SER A 131 -7.68 -9.58 10.38
C SER A 131 -6.54 -9.11 11.31
N ARG A 132 -6.87 -8.63 12.52
CA ARG A 132 -5.85 -8.27 13.53
C ARG A 132 -4.85 -9.40 13.80
N LYS A 133 -5.32 -10.65 13.79
CA LYS A 133 -4.44 -11.82 13.97
C LYS A 133 -3.46 -12.00 12.81
N ALA A 134 -3.93 -11.81 11.58
CA ALA A 134 -3.08 -11.86 10.39
C ALA A 134 -2.08 -10.69 10.40
N LEU A 135 -2.56 -9.47 10.66
CA LEU A 135 -1.71 -8.27 10.72
C LEU A 135 -0.56 -8.44 11.71
N SER A 136 -0.82 -8.94 12.92
CA SER A 136 0.24 -9.19 13.92
C SER A 136 1.32 -10.16 13.42
N ARG A 137 0.97 -11.13 12.57
CA ARG A 137 1.94 -12.05 11.96
C ARG A 137 2.68 -11.40 10.82
N ILE A 138 1.97 -10.62 9.99
CA ILE A 138 2.54 -9.87 8.85
C ILE A 138 3.61 -8.90 9.35
N LEU A 139 3.34 -8.14 10.41
CA LEU A 139 4.30 -7.19 10.96
C LEU A 139 5.55 -7.88 11.53
N ARG A 140 5.40 -9.04 12.18
CA ARG A 140 6.56 -9.83 12.65
C ARG A 140 7.34 -10.41 11.47
N GLU A 141 6.65 -10.83 10.41
CA GLU A 141 7.31 -11.30 9.19
C GLU A 141 8.06 -10.14 8.52
N ALA A 142 7.46 -8.95 8.42
CA ALA A 142 8.14 -7.76 7.92
C ALA A 142 9.40 -7.43 8.74
N TRP A 143 9.32 -7.52 10.07
CA TRP A 143 10.50 -7.37 10.94
C TRP A 143 11.59 -8.40 10.62
N ARG A 144 11.24 -9.68 10.43
CA ARG A 144 12.20 -10.74 10.06
C ARG A 144 12.87 -10.45 8.73
N LEU A 145 12.08 -10.03 7.74
CA LEU A 145 12.52 -9.81 6.36
C LEU A 145 13.40 -8.57 6.19
N LEU A 146 13.25 -7.55 7.05
CA LEU A 146 14.03 -6.33 6.96
C LEU A 146 15.49 -6.55 7.35
N ALA A 147 16.39 -6.05 6.52
CA ALA A 147 17.79 -5.85 6.86
C ALA A 147 17.95 -4.88 8.04
N PRO A 148 19.06 -4.93 8.79
CA PRO A 148 19.40 -3.89 9.75
C PRO A 148 19.35 -2.50 9.08
N GLY A 149 18.69 -1.53 9.72
CA GLY A 149 18.46 -0.19 9.17
C GLY A 149 17.33 -0.10 8.14
N GLY A 150 16.71 -1.22 7.74
CA GLY A 150 15.62 -1.25 6.77
C GLY A 150 14.32 -0.66 7.31
N VAL A 151 13.39 -0.35 6.41
CA VAL A 151 12.15 0.38 6.71
C VAL A 151 10.93 -0.42 6.28
N MET A 152 9.97 -0.55 7.18
CA MET A 152 8.61 -0.99 6.88
C MET A 152 7.70 0.23 6.76
N LEU A 153 6.80 0.25 5.75
CA LEU A 153 5.76 1.28 5.64
C LEU A 153 4.48 0.74 4.99
N HIS A 154 3.35 1.22 5.50
CA HIS A 154 2.02 0.89 5.01
C HIS A 154 1.28 2.17 4.63
N THR A 155 0.68 2.19 3.43
CA THR A 155 -0.15 3.30 2.94
C THR A 155 -1.60 2.88 2.98
N GLU A 156 -2.41 3.62 3.74
CA GLU A 156 -3.80 3.30 4.02
C GLU A 156 -4.68 4.56 3.95
N THR A 157 -5.98 4.35 4.14
CA THR A 157 -6.92 5.43 4.40
C THR A 157 -6.73 5.97 5.83
N PRO A 158 -7.00 7.27 6.07
CA PRO A 158 -6.80 7.87 7.38
C PRO A 158 -7.66 7.23 8.48
N PRO A 159 -7.16 7.16 9.74
CA PRO A 159 -7.96 6.71 10.87
C PRO A 159 -9.13 7.67 11.13
N TYR A 160 -10.25 7.16 11.66
CA TYR A 160 -11.45 7.96 11.91
C TYR A 160 -11.17 9.21 12.75
N GLY A 161 -10.32 9.11 13.76
CA GLY A 161 -9.96 10.23 14.63
C GLY A 161 -9.18 11.37 13.95
N ALA A 162 -8.63 11.13 12.77
CA ALA A 162 -7.91 12.14 11.97
C ALA A 162 -8.81 12.83 10.93
N LEU A 163 -10.07 12.42 10.83
CA LEU A 163 -11.03 12.90 9.83
C LEU A 163 -12.05 13.88 10.44
N PRO A 164 -12.54 14.84 9.64
CA PRO A 164 -13.77 15.58 9.99
C PRO A 164 -14.93 14.60 10.23
N PRO A 165 -15.89 14.92 11.11
CA PRO A 165 -16.98 13.99 11.46
C PRO A 165 -17.79 13.47 10.29
N PHE A 166 -18.04 14.30 9.28
CA PHE A 166 -18.76 13.89 8.07
C PHE A 166 -17.94 12.88 7.24
N ASP A 167 -16.65 13.12 7.09
CA ASP A 167 -15.77 12.22 6.32
C ASP A 167 -15.61 10.89 7.05
N ALA A 168 -15.45 10.90 8.38
CA ALA A 168 -15.42 9.69 9.19
C ALA A 168 -16.72 8.87 9.05
N PHE A 169 -17.88 9.56 9.08
CA PHE A 169 -19.17 8.92 8.82
C PHE A 169 -19.22 8.29 7.41
N MET A 170 -18.77 9.01 6.38
CA MET A 170 -18.78 8.50 5.01
C MET A 170 -17.85 7.29 4.83
N PHE A 171 -16.69 7.26 5.48
CA PHE A 171 -15.81 6.09 5.49
C PHE A 171 -16.44 4.89 6.21
N ASP A 172 -17.09 5.11 7.37
CA ASP A 172 -17.80 4.03 8.08
C ASP A 172 -18.98 3.51 7.26
N TRP A 173 -19.71 4.40 6.59
CA TRP A 173 -20.80 4.02 5.68
C TRP A 173 -20.29 3.19 4.50
N ASP A 174 -19.20 3.61 3.87
CA ASP A 174 -18.57 2.88 2.77
C ASP A 174 -18.08 1.49 3.21
N THR A 175 -17.38 1.42 4.34
CA THR A 175 -16.96 0.16 4.96
C THR A 175 -18.10 -0.84 5.13
N ARG A 176 -19.25 -0.38 5.63
CA ARG A 176 -20.44 -1.25 5.88
C ARG A 176 -21.15 -1.67 4.61
N ASN A 177 -21.10 -0.86 3.56
CA ASN A 177 -21.83 -1.11 2.31
C ASN A 177 -20.98 -1.76 1.23
N ASN A 178 -19.66 -1.84 1.42
CA ASN A 178 -18.71 -2.37 0.45
C ASN A 178 -18.19 -3.78 0.81
N ASN A 179 -18.80 -4.41 1.81
CA ASN A 179 -18.41 -5.74 2.29
C ASN A 179 -16.94 -5.85 2.69
N GLU A 180 -16.47 -4.85 3.46
CA GLU A 180 -15.09 -4.74 3.93
C GLU A 180 -14.99 -5.18 5.41
N PRO A 181 -14.79 -6.48 5.68
CA PRO A 181 -14.98 -7.03 7.04
C PRO A 181 -13.93 -6.54 8.04
N PHE A 182 -12.78 -6.06 7.59
CA PHE A 182 -11.69 -5.64 8.47
C PHE A 182 -11.38 -4.15 8.41
N TRP A 183 -11.98 -3.41 7.49
CA TRP A 183 -11.67 -2.00 7.28
C TRP A 183 -11.99 -1.12 8.49
N ALA A 184 -13.15 -1.32 9.13
CA ALA A 184 -13.49 -0.60 10.35
C ALA A 184 -12.41 -0.80 11.44
N ALA A 185 -11.94 -2.04 11.62
CA ALA A 185 -10.90 -2.35 12.61
C ALA A 185 -9.54 -1.72 12.26
N SER A 186 -9.24 -1.51 10.97
CA SER A 186 -8.00 -0.85 10.54
C SER A 186 -7.99 0.65 10.84
N HIS A 187 -9.14 1.33 10.81
CA HIS A 187 -9.28 2.73 11.19
C HIS A 187 -9.10 2.99 12.69
N GLU A 188 -9.15 1.95 13.52
CA GLU A 188 -8.98 1.99 14.98
C GLU A 188 -7.62 1.46 15.44
N LEU A 189 -6.71 1.14 14.50
CA LEU A 189 -5.38 0.65 14.82
C LEU A 189 -4.56 1.72 15.55
N ASP A 190 -3.78 1.28 16.52
CA ASP A 190 -2.63 2.03 17.05
C ASP A 190 -1.35 1.49 16.40
N PRO A 191 -0.81 2.15 15.36
CA PRO A 191 0.38 1.67 14.65
C PRO A 191 1.59 1.53 15.57
N ARG A 192 1.69 2.34 16.63
CA ARG A 192 2.81 2.27 17.58
C ARG A 192 2.74 0.98 18.39
N ALA A 193 1.58 0.67 18.93
CA ALA A 193 1.38 -0.56 19.69
C ALA A 193 1.58 -1.81 18.82
N GLU A 194 1.08 -1.80 17.60
CA GLU A 194 1.23 -2.93 16.66
C GLU A 194 2.70 -3.15 16.25
N CYS A 195 3.43 -2.07 15.94
CA CYS A 195 4.85 -2.16 15.61
C CYS A 195 5.70 -2.62 16.80
N GLU A 196 5.45 -2.11 18.03
CA GLU A 196 6.13 -2.57 19.23
C GLU A 196 5.91 -4.07 19.46
N ALA A 197 4.68 -4.54 19.33
CA ALA A 197 4.34 -5.96 19.46
C ALA A 197 5.02 -6.85 18.40
N ALA A 198 5.41 -6.27 17.28
CA ALA A 198 6.16 -6.94 16.21
C ALA A 198 7.69 -6.91 16.42
N GLY A 199 8.21 -6.12 17.37
CA GLY A 199 9.63 -6.02 17.71
C GLY A 199 10.31 -4.71 17.32
N PHE A 200 9.58 -3.75 16.74
CA PHE A 200 10.15 -2.43 16.42
C PHE A 200 10.23 -1.56 17.67
N PRO A 201 11.32 -0.79 17.87
CA PRO A 201 11.38 0.22 18.91
C PRO A 201 10.28 1.27 18.74
N ARG A 202 9.67 1.70 19.86
CA ARG A 202 8.57 2.68 19.82
C ARG A 202 8.95 4.02 19.18
N ASP A 203 10.16 4.47 19.40
CA ASP A 203 10.72 5.70 18.86
C ASP A 203 11.10 5.60 17.38
N ALA A 204 11.23 4.38 16.86
CA ALA A 204 11.44 4.12 15.43
C ALA A 204 10.15 4.16 14.59
N VAL A 205 8.98 4.19 15.25
CA VAL A 205 7.68 4.23 14.58
C VAL A 205 7.35 5.66 14.12
N PHE A 206 6.84 5.76 12.91
CA PHE A 206 6.42 7.04 12.34
C PHE A 206 5.02 6.95 11.74
N GLU A 207 4.37 8.08 11.71
CA GLU A 207 3.08 8.30 11.06
C GLU A 207 3.18 9.59 10.24
N ALA A 208 2.52 9.63 9.10
CA ALA A 208 2.49 10.79 8.22
C ALA A 208 1.18 10.83 7.43
N SER A 209 0.77 12.03 7.04
CA SER A 209 -0.41 12.23 6.19
C SER A 209 -0.03 13.04 4.95
N PRO A 210 0.74 12.44 4.01
CA PRO A 210 1.15 13.14 2.80
C PRO A 210 -0.03 13.43 1.88
N LEU A 211 0.08 14.53 1.14
CA LEU A 211 -0.84 14.81 0.03
C LEU A 211 -0.63 13.76 -1.07
N SER A 212 -1.71 13.35 -1.71
CA SER A 212 -1.68 12.52 -2.91
C SER A 212 -0.71 13.08 -3.93
N HIS A 213 0.21 12.24 -4.38
CA HIS A 213 1.19 12.62 -5.40
C HIS A 213 0.49 13.04 -6.70
N TYR A 214 -0.51 12.28 -7.12
CA TYR A 214 -1.29 12.59 -8.32
C TYR A 214 -2.01 13.93 -8.21
N SER A 215 -2.60 14.25 -7.06
CA SER A 215 -3.29 15.53 -6.85
C SER A 215 -2.35 16.73 -6.81
N THR A 216 -1.07 16.53 -6.48
CA THR A 216 -0.06 17.58 -6.43
C THR A 216 0.68 17.80 -7.75
N THR A 217 0.79 16.76 -8.58
CA THR A 217 1.54 16.80 -9.85
C THR A 217 0.67 17.14 -11.05
N GLN A 218 -0.65 16.93 -10.96
CA GLN A 218 -1.56 17.31 -12.04
C GLN A 218 -1.84 18.81 -12.00
N SER A 219 -1.60 19.50 -13.13
CA SER A 219 -2.13 20.83 -13.36
C SER A 219 -3.66 20.73 -13.34
N LYS A 220 -4.28 21.26 -12.27
CA LYS A 220 -5.74 21.21 -12.07
C LYS A 220 -6.44 21.85 -13.26
N PRO A 221 -7.25 21.14 -14.06
CA PRO A 221 -8.29 21.84 -14.78
C PRO A 221 -9.16 22.52 -13.71
N LYS A 222 -9.43 23.82 -13.88
CA LYS A 222 -10.34 24.57 -13.01
C LYS A 222 -11.77 24.00 -13.17
N ARG A 223 -12.02 22.84 -12.59
CA ARG A 223 -13.38 22.33 -12.39
C ARG A 223 -13.89 22.90 -11.10
N VAL A 224 -14.72 23.93 -11.21
CA VAL A 224 -15.56 24.40 -10.13
C VAL A 224 -16.65 23.35 -9.94
N PHE A 225 -16.44 22.39 -9.04
CA PHE A 225 -17.50 21.50 -8.57
C PHE A 225 -18.28 22.28 -7.50
N LYS A 226 -19.53 22.56 -7.77
CA LYS A 226 -20.45 23.17 -6.79
C LYS A 226 -21.17 22.03 -6.04
N GLY A 227 -20.71 21.69 -4.88
CA GLY A 227 -21.38 20.77 -3.94
C GLY A 227 -20.51 19.60 -3.51
N GLY A 228 -20.24 19.49 -2.21
CA GLY A 228 -19.67 18.30 -1.57
C GLY A 228 -18.18 18.03 -1.80
N GLU A 229 -17.41 19.02 -2.24
CA GLU A 229 -15.94 18.88 -2.29
C GLU A 229 -15.35 19.03 -0.88
N VAL A 230 -14.68 17.98 -0.43
CA VAL A 230 -13.68 18.07 0.64
C VAL A 230 -12.59 19.01 0.14
N GLY A 231 -12.62 20.25 0.58
CA GLY A 231 -11.65 21.27 0.19
C GLY A 231 -10.28 21.00 0.78
N GLY A 232 -9.39 20.46 -0.03
CA GLY A 232 -8.03 20.10 0.31
C GLY A 232 -7.65 18.82 -0.43
N GLY A 233 -6.51 18.78 -1.11
CA GLY A 233 -6.12 17.60 -1.88
C GLY A 233 -6.24 16.33 -1.03
N TRP A 234 -6.56 15.20 -1.68
CA TRP A 234 -6.63 13.90 -1.03
C TRP A 234 -5.33 13.60 -0.29
N ARG A 235 -5.44 13.07 0.92
CA ARG A 235 -4.30 12.65 1.74
C ARG A 235 -4.34 11.17 1.97
N TRP A 236 -3.19 10.54 1.87
CA TRP A 236 -3.00 9.19 2.34
C TRP A 236 -2.55 9.19 3.79
N TYR A 237 -2.81 8.11 4.49
CA TYR A 237 -2.23 7.86 5.79
C TYR A 237 -1.09 6.84 5.63
N VAL A 238 0.10 7.23 6.02
CA VAL A 238 1.28 6.36 5.94
C VAL A 238 1.85 6.18 7.32
N TRP A 239 2.03 4.95 7.71
CA TRP A 239 2.67 4.60 8.95
C TRP A 239 3.69 3.50 8.74
N GLY A 240 4.66 3.38 9.65
CA GLY A 240 5.69 2.37 9.55
C GLY A 240 6.73 2.51 10.64
N ALA A 241 7.81 1.73 10.50
CA ALA A 241 8.91 1.75 11.45
C ALA A 241 10.23 1.40 10.77
N ARG A 242 11.33 1.91 11.35
CA ARG A 242 12.69 1.55 10.93
C ARG A 242 13.25 0.48 11.88
N LYS A 243 13.81 -0.58 11.31
CA LYS A 243 14.56 -1.59 12.08
C LYS A 243 15.89 -0.99 12.51
N PRO A 244 16.36 -1.16 13.76
CA PRO A 244 17.70 -0.74 14.15
C PRO A 244 18.80 -1.31 13.25
N GLY A 245 19.88 -0.54 13.12
CA GLY A 245 21.06 -0.96 12.36
C GLY A 245 21.97 -1.92 13.11
#